data_cb29aa086f519c355542939c738ddade
#
_entry.id   cb29aa086f519c355542939c738ddade
#
_cell.length_a   1.000
_cell.length_b   1.000
_cell.length_c   1.000
_cell.angle_alpha   90.00
_cell.angle_beta   90.00
_cell.angle_gamma   90.00
#
_symmetry.space_group_name_H-M   'P 1'
#
loop_
_entity.id
_entity.type
_entity.pdbx_description
1 polymer ?
#
loop_
_entity_poly.entity_id
_entity_poly.type
_entity_poly.pdbx_seq_one_letter_code
_entity_poly.pdbx_strand_id
1 'polypeptide(L)'
;MKVADEVSQAEKLYSEKASLYQKVFMGFLNWGKELDKFLRQSNYLQPNLKVLDAGCGTGAVTKTLYEIAKGKGYFGIRFCAFDLTENMLKIFQQWVTSQGATNIELAQADVLDTKTLPPNWRDFDLIVTSTMLEYLPREKVKDALISLKQLLKQNGTLVVIITKRNLLTKWFAGRWWKANLYTKPEIQKNLQEAGFKEITFKKFTRGWSSAVMTIDAKVG
;
A
#
# COMPACT_ATOMS: atom_id res chain seq x y z
N MET A 1 -13.56 0.90 -22.30
CA MET A 1 -14.29 -0.37 -22.11
C MET A 1 -13.43 -1.46 -21.44
N LYS A 2 -12.28 -1.91 -21.99
CA LYS A 2 -11.43 -2.93 -21.37
C LYS A 2 -10.90 -2.61 -19.95
N VAL A 3 -10.53 -1.37 -19.66
CA VAL A 3 -9.98 -0.97 -18.34
C VAL A 3 -11.07 -0.99 -17.25
N ALA A 4 -12.30 -0.59 -17.60
CA ALA A 4 -13.44 -0.66 -16.67
C ALA A 4 -13.82 -2.11 -16.34
N ASP A 5 -13.69 -3.04 -17.30
CA ASP A 5 -13.95 -4.46 -17.08
C ASP A 5 -12.86 -5.12 -16.21
N GLU A 6 -11.60 -4.70 -16.33
CA GLU A 6 -10.49 -5.23 -15.50
C GLU A 6 -10.55 -4.69 -14.06
N VAL A 7 -10.93 -3.43 -13.86
CA VAL A 7 -11.19 -2.83 -12.55
C VAL A 7 -12.37 -3.53 -11.89
N SER A 8 -13.48 -3.76 -12.63
CA SER A 8 -14.64 -4.51 -12.15
C SER A 8 -14.29 -5.96 -11.79
N GLN A 9 -13.37 -6.62 -12.52
CA GLN A 9 -12.89 -7.96 -12.18
C GLN A 9 -12.03 -7.98 -10.90
N ALA A 10 -11.21 -6.96 -10.69
CA ALA A 10 -10.44 -6.84 -9.45
C ALA A 10 -11.38 -6.62 -8.26
N GLU A 11 -12.33 -5.69 -8.34
CA GLU A 11 -13.36 -5.46 -7.31
C GLU A 11 -14.13 -6.74 -6.98
N LYS A 12 -14.60 -7.46 -7.99
CA LYS A 12 -15.36 -8.70 -7.82
C LYS A 12 -14.53 -9.80 -7.17
N LEU A 13 -13.27 -9.95 -7.58
CA LEU A 13 -12.35 -10.93 -7.01
C LEU A 13 -12.05 -10.64 -5.54
N TYR A 14 -11.89 -9.37 -5.17
CA TYR A 14 -11.60 -8.95 -3.80
C TYR A 14 -12.84 -8.93 -2.91
N SER A 15 -14.00 -8.52 -3.43
CA SER A 15 -15.25 -8.49 -2.65
C SER A 15 -15.72 -9.89 -2.24
N GLU A 16 -15.62 -10.87 -3.14
CA GLU A 16 -16.01 -12.27 -2.85
C GLU A 16 -15.01 -13.00 -1.94
N LYS A 17 -13.74 -12.57 -1.94
CA LYS A 17 -12.64 -13.24 -1.23
C LYS A 17 -12.08 -12.47 -0.04
N ALA A 18 -12.66 -11.33 0.34
CA ALA A 18 -12.13 -10.49 1.41
C ALA A 18 -11.87 -11.23 2.72
N SER A 19 -12.83 -12.06 3.18
CA SER A 19 -12.66 -12.84 4.41
C SER A 19 -11.69 -14.01 4.24
N LEU A 20 -11.66 -14.62 3.06
CA LEU A 20 -10.75 -15.71 2.71
C LEU A 20 -9.34 -15.18 2.50
N TYR A 21 -9.19 -14.01 1.86
CA TYR A 21 -7.92 -13.29 1.69
C TYR A 21 -7.27 -13.01 3.05
N GLN A 22 -8.04 -12.46 4.00
CA GLN A 22 -7.53 -12.16 5.33
C GLN A 22 -7.12 -13.42 6.10
N LYS A 23 -7.91 -14.50 6.03
CA LYS A 23 -7.62 -15.76 6.75
C LYS A 23 -6.52 -16.58 6.08
N VAL A 24 -6.51 -16.69 4.78
CA VAL A 24 -5.60 -17.58 4.03
C VAL A 24 -4.28 -16.89 3.72
N PHE A 25 -4.29 -15.67 3.14
CA PHE A 25 -3.06 -15.00 2.73
C PHE A 25 -2.32 -14.40 3.94
N MET A 26 -3.02 -13.72 4.83
CA MET A 26 -2.40 -13.05 5.99
C MET A 26 -2.07 -14.03 7.12
N GLY A 27 -2.89 -15.06 7.30
CA GLY A 27 -2.65 -16.08 8.35
C GLY A 27 -1.63 -17.14 7.90
N PHE A 28 -1.80 -17.69 6.73
CA PHE A 28 -1.00 -18.83 6.26
C PHE A 28 0.44 -18.44 5.91
N LEU A 29 0.66 -17.24 5.34
CA LEU A 29 1.99 -16.77 4.95
C LEU A 29 2.69 -15.91 6.00
N ASN A 30 2.12 -15.73 7.19
CA ASN A 30 2.70 -14.90 8.25
C ASN A 30 3.00 -13.44 7.81
N TRP A 31 2.35 -12.98 6.72
CA TRP A 31 2.58 -11.67 6.11
C TRP A 31 2.43 -10.52 7.10
N GLY A 32 1.35 -10.53 7.88
CA GLY A 32 1.07 -9.47 8.86
C GLY A 32 2.22 -9.31 9.89
N LYS A 33 2.78 -10.43 10.38
CA LYS A 33 3.90 -10.39 11.32
C LYS A 33 5.19 -9.87 10.69
N GLU A 34 5.45 -10.24 9.44
CA GLU A 34 6.66 -9.78 8.75
C GLU A 34 6.54 -8.32 8.32
N LEU A 35 5.36 -7.86 7.95
CA LEU A 35 5.05 -6.45 7.70
C LEU A 35 5.22 -5.63 8.99
N ASP A 36 4.65 -6.08 10.10
CA ASP A 36 4.81 -5.47 11.43
C ASP A 36 6.30 -5.35 11.80
N LYS A 37 7.04 -6.43 11.70
CA LYS A 37 8.48 -6.44 11.97
C LYS A 37 9.25 -5.45 11.08
N PHE A 38 8.95 -5.43 9.78
CA PHE A 38 9.59 -4.51 8.85
C PHE A 38 9.27 -3.05 9.22
N LEU A 39 8.00 -2.72 9.46
CA LEU A 39 7.59 -1.36 9.78
C LEU A 39 8.13 -0.88 11.13
N ARG A 40 8.19 -1.76 12.16
CA ARG A 40 8.81 -1.43 13.45
C ARG A 40 10.30 -1.17 13.37
N GLN A 41 11.00 -1.86 12.48
CA GLN A 41 12.43 -1.65 12.23
C GLN A 41 12.72 -0.46 11.31
N SER A 42 11.70 0.02 10.59
CA SER A 42 11.80 1.23 9.79
C SER A 42 11.62 2.47 10.68
N ASN A 43 12.32 3.53 10.42
CA ASN A 43 12.14 4.80 11.13
C ASN A 43 11.19 5.73 10.35
N TYR A 44 10.10 5.17 9.76
CA TYR A 44 9.16 5.96 8.97
C TYR A 44 8.27 6.88 9.79
N LEU A 45 7.96 6.50 11.05
CA LEU A 45 7.07 7.28 11.89
C LEU A 45 7.81 8.24 12.82
N GLN A 46 7.25 9.43 12.93
CA GLN A 46 7.59 10.47 13.89
C GLN A 46 6.30 11.17 14.35
N PRO A 47 6.28 11.92 15.44
CA PRO A 47 5.12 12.74 15.83
C PRO A 47 4.70 13.72 14.74
N ASN A 48 3.41 14.07 14.70
CA ASN A 48 2.81 15.07 13.82
C ASN A 48 2.89 14.78 12.30
N LEU A 49 3.06 13.52 11.90
CA LEU A 49 3.06 13.17 10.48
C LEU A 49 1.64 12.99 9.94
N LYS A 50 1.50 13.31 8.66
CA LYS A 50 0.34 12.94 7.85
C LYS A 50 0.70 11.76 6.96
N VAL A 51 0.04 10.63 7.20
CA VAL A 51 0.35 9.34 6.57
C VAL A 51 -0.81 8.88 5.71
N LEU A 52 -0.53 8.41 4.49
CA LEU A 52 -1.48 7.79 3.59
C LEU A 52 -1.15 6.32 3.35
N ASP A 53 -2.13 5.45 3.52
CA ASP A 53 -2.10 4.04 3.10
C ASP A 53 -2.91 3.91 1.81
N ALA A 54 -2.22 3.77 0.69
CA ALA A 54 -2.83 3.74 -0.64
C ALA A 54 -3.07 2.30 -1.10
N GLY A 55 -4.34 1.93 -1.31
CA GLY A 55 -4.76 0.55 -1.52
C GLY A 55 -4.67 -0.24 -0.21
N CYS A 56 -5.28 0.30 0.83
CA CYS A 56 -5.12 -0.17 2.21
C CYS A 56 -5.74 -1.55 2.49
N GLY A 57 -6.63 -2.02 1.62
CA GLY A 57 -7.39 -3.24 1.85
C GLY A 57 -8.09 -3.22 3.22
N THR A 58 -7.86 -4.24 4.03
CA THR A 58 -8.38 -4.32 5.39
C THR A 58 -7.54 -3.57 6.43
N GLY A 59 -6.58 -2.73 6.00
CA GLY A 59 -5.82 -1.82 6.84
C GLY A 59 -4.56 -2.40 7.47
N ALA A 60 -3.93 -3.40 6.90
CA ALA A 60 -2.77 -4.06 7.50
C ALA A 60 -1.61 -3.08 7.80
N VAL A 61 -1.28 -2.19 6.86
CA VAL A 61 -0.23 -1.17 7.03
C VAL A 61 -0.64 -0.15 8.09
N THR A 62 -1.81 0.45 7.93
CA THR A 62 -2.28 1.49 8.85
C THR A 62 -2.42 0.97 10.29
N LYS A 63 -2.98 -0.23 10.48
CA LYS A 63 -3.08 -0.87 11.80
C LYS A 63 -1.72 -1.02 12.47
N THR A 64 -0.75 -1.53 11.73
CA THR A 64 0.62 -1.68 12.23
C THR A 64 1.25 -0.33 12.59
N LEU A 65 1.13 0.67 11.71
CA LEU A 65 1.68 2.00 11.96
C LEU A 65 0.99 2.68 13.16
N TYR A 66 -0.32 2.52 13.30
CA TYR A 66 -1.08 3.02 14.44
C TYR A 66 -0.60 2.40 15.76
N GLU A 67 -0.42 1.08 15.81
CA GLU A 67 0.10 0.39 17.00
C GLU A 67 1.56 0.79 17.32
N ILE A 68 2.39 1.01 16.30
CA ILE A 68 3.75 1.53 16.49
C ILE A 68 3.71 2.93 17.10
N ALA A 69 2.87 3.82 16.56
CA ALA A 69 2.72 5.19 17.08
C ALA A 69 2.25 5.18 18.55
N LYS A 70 1.24 4.38 18.86
CA LYS A 70 0.71 4.20 20.22
C LYS A 70 1.79 3.66 21.17
N GLY A 71 2.50 2.62 20.76
CA GLY A 71 3.54 2.00 21.60
C GLY A 71 4.75 2.90 21.85
N LYS A 72 5.04 3.84 20.93
CA LYS A 72 6.12 4.82 21.07
C LYS A 72 5.67 6.16 21.69
N GLY A 73 4.37 6.30 21.99
CA GLY A 73 3.82 7.56 22.49
C GLY A 73 3.88 8.70 21.47
N TYR A 74 3.86 8.40 20.19
CA TYR A 74 3.84 9.44 19.15
C TYR A 74 2.44 10.05 19.04
N PHE A 75 2.37 11.37 19.12
CA PHE A 75 1.14 12.14 19.04
C PHE A 75 1.03 12.94 17.74
N GLY A 76 -0.17 13.45 17.45
CA GLY A 76 -0.42 14.33 16.31
C GLY A 76 -0.35 13.64 14.93
N ILE A 77 -0.20 12.30 14.88
CA ILE A 77 -0.19 11.59 13.60
C ILE A 77 -1.62 11.46 13.09
N ARG A 78 -1.83 11.85 11.83
CA ARG A 78 -3.08 11.66 11.10
C ARG A 78 -2.89 10.56 10.07
N PHE A 79 -3.70 9.53 10.13
CA PHE A 79 -3.72 8.45 9.16
C PHE A 79 -4.90 8.64 8.21
N CYS A 80 -4.62 8.60 6.92
CA CYS A 80 -5.61 8.51 5.87
C CYS A 80 -5.40 7.19 5.13
N ALA A 81 -6.47 6.54 4.72
CA ALA A 81 -6.35 5.28 3.98
C ALA A 81 -7.48 5.17 2.95
N PHE A 82 -7.14 4.76 1.74
CA PHE A 82 -8.14 4.50 0.72
C PHE A 82 -7.97 3.14 0.07
N ASP A 83 -9.08 2.59 -0.39
CA ASP A 83 -9.12 1.39 -1.21
C ASP A 83 -10.24 1.51 -2.25
N LEU A 84 -10.10 0.78 -3.35
CA LEU A 84 -11.14 0.71 -4.38
C LEU A 84 -12.35 -0.09 -3.88
N THR A 85 -12.13 -1.06 -3.00
CA THR A 85 -13.08 -2.10 -2.61
C THR A 85 -13.81 -1.73 -1.32
N GLU A 86 -15.09 -1.38 -1.42
CA GLU A 86 -15.93 -1.00 -0.28
C GLU A 86 -15.96 -2.07 0.84
N ASN A 87 -16.03 -3.35 0.48
CA ASN A 87 -16.04 -4.43 1.47
C ASN A 87 -14.76 -4.51 2.31
N MET A 88 -13.60 -4.18 1.72
CA MET A 88 -12.33 -4.09 2.45
C MET A 88 -12.37 -2.93 3.45
N LEU A 89 -12.87 -1.79 3.03
CA LEU A 89 -13.03 -0.60 3.88
C LEU A 89 -14.02 -0.85 5.02
N LYS A 90 -15.12 -1.56 4.81
CA LYS A 90 -16.06 -1.95 5.87
C LYS A 90 -15.39 -2.78 6.97
N ILE A 91 -14.55 -3.75 6.59
CA ILE A 91 -13.78 -4.56 7.54
C ILE A 91 -12.78 -3.68 8.30
N PHE A 92 -12.12 -2.76 7.59
CA PHE A 92 -11.16 -1.85 8.23
C PHE A 92 -11.88 -0.86 9.16
N GLN A 93 -13.03 -0.31 8.76
CA GLN A 93 -13.83 0.60 9.58
C GLN A 93 -14.29 -0.05 10.89
N GLN A 94 -14.68 -1.32 10.86
CA GLN A 94 -15.02 -2.07 12.08
C GLN A 94 -13.86 -2.10 13.07
N TRP A 95 -12.64 -2.31 12.58
CA TRP A 95 -11.46 -2.26 13.43
C TRP A 95 -11.19 -0.84 13.94
N VAL A 96 -11.25 0.19 13.10
CA VAL A 96 -11.07 1.60 13.51
C VAL A 96 -12.03 1.94 14.65
N THR A 97 -13.30 1.59 14.49
CA THR A 97 -14.34 1.80 15.51
C THR A 97 -14.02 1.03 16.79
N SER A 98 -13.60 -0.22 16.71
CA SER A 98 -13.25 -1.06 17.87
C SER A 98 -12.07 -0.51 18.68
N GLN A 99 -11.16 0.22 18.01
CA GLN A 99 -10.01 0.87 18.67
C GLN A 99 -10.35 2.26 19.24
N GLY A 100 -11.52 2.82 18.95
CA GLY A 100 -11.84 4.21 19.25
C GLY A 100 -10.89 5.20 18.58
N ALA A 101 -10.30 4.83 17.44
CA ALA A 101 -9.30 5.63 16.78
C ALA A 101 -9.96 6.81 16.04
N THR A 102 -9.74 8.03 16.52
CA THR A 102 -10.30 9.27 15.95
C THR A 102 -9.37 9.93 14.92
N ASN A 103 -8.16 9.46 14.79
CA ASN A 103 -7.13 10.00 13.90
C ASN A 103 -6.88 9.14 12.64
N ILE A 104 -7.83 8.23 12.32
CA ILE A 104 -7.81 7.41 11.11
C ILE A 104 -9.05 7.75 10.28
N GLU A 105 -8.83 8.17 9.04
CA GLU A 105 -9.88 8.49 8.07
C GLU A 105 -9.81 7.52 6.90
N LEU A 106 -10.97 7.04 6.44
CA LEU A 106 -11.09 6.09 5.32
C LEU A 106 -11.85 6.75 4.16
N ALA A 107 -11.46 6.43 2.93
CA ALA A 107 -12.17 6.84 1.73
C ALA A 107 -12.19 5.71 0.69
N GLN A 108 -13.26 5.60 -0.08
CA GLN A 108 -13.27 4.76 -1.28
C GLN A 108 -12.76 5.59 -2.45
N ALA A 109 -11.70 5.12 -3.12
CA ALA A 109 -11.13 5.80 -4.27
C ALA A 109 -10.30 4.86 -5.14
N ASP A 110 -10.15 5.23 -6.42
CA ASP A 110 -9.21 4.63 -7.35
C ASP A 110 -7.90 5.43 -7.32
N VAL A 111 -6.76 4.74 -7.22
CA VAL A 111 -5.43 5.38 -7.30
C VAL A 111 -5.20 6.08 -8.64
N LEU A 112 -5.91 5.68 -9.68
CA LEU A 112 -5.88 6.33 -11.00
C LEU A 112 -6.75 7.58 -11.10
N ASP A 113 -7.66 7.81 -10.13
CA ASP A 113 -8.51 9.01 -10.02
C ASP A 113 -8.54 9.54 -8.58
N THR A 114 -7.42 10.06 -8.13
CA THR A 114 -7.28 10.64 -6.78
C THR A 114 -8.04 11.95 -6.57
N LYS A 115 -8.69 12.49 -7.61
CA LYS A 115 -9.56 13.68 -7.48
C LYS A 115 -10.82 13.40 -6.66
N THR A 116 -11.20 12.14 -6.53
CA THR A 116 -12.34 11.68 -5.71
C THR A 116 -12.02 11.65 -4.21
N LEU A 117 -10.75 11.75 -3.83
CA LEU A 117 -10.32 11.84 -2.44
C LEU A 117 -10.78 13.17 -1.79
N PRO A 118 -10.99 13.20 -0.46
CA PRO A 118 -11.29 14.44 0.25
C PRO A 118 -10.29 15.56 -0.09
N PRO A 119 -10.75 16.81 -0.31
CA PRO A 119 -9.88 17.91 -0.78
C PRO A 119 -8.68 18.23 0.12
N ASN A 120 -8.78 17.89 1.41
CA ASN A 120 -7.71 18.05 2.40
C ASN A 120 -6.71 16.88 2.42
N TRP A 121 -6.90 15.84 1.59
CA TRP A 121 -5.98 14.72 1.46
C TRP A 121 -4.87 15.02 0.45
N ARG A 122 -3.97 15.89 0.88
CA ARG A 122 -2.77 16.34 0.15
C ARG A 122 -1.64 16.60 1.15
N ASP A 123 -0.46 16.83 0.67
CA ASP A 123 0.73 17.17 1.47
C ASP A 123 1.07 16.10 2.52
N PHE A 124 1.04 14.83 2.09
CA PHE A 124 1.42 13.72 2.94
C PHE A 124 2.93 13.65 3.15
N ASP A 125 3.35 13.46 4.40
CA ASP A 125 4.74 13.20 4.78
C ASP A 125 5.21 11.82 4.32
N LEU A 126 4.31 10.86 4.45
CA LEU A 126 4.54 9.46 4.13
C LEU A 126 3.33 8.89 3.37
N ILE A 127 3.59 8.29 2.24
CA ILE A 127 2.62 7.43 1.55
C ILE A 127 3.18 6.01 1.55
N VAL A 128 2.38 5.05 1.97
CA VAL A 128 2.72 3.63 1.87
C VAL A 128 1.73 2.97 0.92
N THR A 129 2.23 2.16 0.00
CA THR A 129 1.42 1.26 -0.81
C THR A 129 1.99 -0.15 -0.73
N SER A 130 1.15 -1.11 -0.34
CA SER A 130 1.57 -2.49 -0.13
C SER A 130 0.71 -3.43 -0.95
N THR A 131 1.35 -4.15 -1.89
CA THR A 131 0.71 -5.16 -2.75
C THR A 131 -0.51 -4.65 -3.55
N MET A 132 -0.59 -3.34 -3.83
CA MET A 132 -1.67 -2.74 -4.62
C MET A 132 -1.26 -2.59 -6.09
N LEU A 133 -0.06 -2.07 -6.37
CA LEU A 133 0.40 -1.77 -7.74
C LEU A 133 0.46 -3.00 -8.65
N GLU A 134 0.61 -4.18 -8.08
CA GLU A 134 0.64 -5.44 -8.81
C GLU A 134 -0.72 -5.89 -9.37
N TYR A 135 -1.80 -5.24 -8.96
CA TYR A 135 -3.15 -5.50 -9.47
C TYR A 135 -3.60 -4.52 -10.55
N LEU A 136 -2.80 -3.48 -10.79
CA LEU A 136 -3.04 -2.56 -11.89
C LEU A 136 -2.53 -3.14 -13.22
N PRO A 137 -3.14 -2.78 -14.37
CA PRO A 137 -2.54 -3.00 -15.67
C PRO A 137 -1.13 -2.41 -15.70
N ARG A 138 -0.17 -3.12 -16.32
CA ARG A 138 1.25 -2.71 -16.29
C ARG A 138 1.48 -1.30 -16.81
N GLU A 139 0.75 -0.92 -17.85
CA GLU A 139 0.79 0.40 -18.47
C GLU A 139 0.22 1.52 -17.57
N LYS A 140 -0.56 1.16 -16.54
CA LYS A 140 -1.16 2.10 -15.60
C LYS A 140 -0.36 2.34 -14.33
N VAL A 141 0.66 1.54 -14.06
CA VAL A 141 1.48 1.67 -12.84
C VAL A 141 2.18 3.01 -12.77
N LYS A 142 2.70 3.52 -13.89
CA LYS A 142 3.30 4.85 -13.95
C LYS A 142 2.28 5.94 -13.61
N ASP A 143 1.07 5.87 -14.16
CA ASP A 143 0.01 6.84 -13.89
C ASP A 143 -0.37 6.85 -12.41
N ALA A 144 -0.52 5.67 -11.79
CA ALA A 144 -0.75 5.52 -10.36
C ALA A 144 0.37 6.14 -9.51
N LEU A 145 1.63 5.92 -9.88
CA LEU A 145 2.78 6.51 -9.19
C LEU A 145 2.80 8.05 -9.32
N ILE A 146 2.40 8.59 -10.48
CA ILE A 146 2.23 10.04 -10.66
C ILE A 146 1.13 10.58 -9.75
N SER A 147 -0.03 9.90 -9.67
CA SER A 147 -1.12 10.28 -8.78
C SER A 147 -0.69 10.30 -7.32
N LEU A 148 0.01 9.25 -6.86
CA LEU A 148 0.54 9.20 -5.49
C LEU A 148 1.58 10.29 -5.23
N LYS A 149 2.46 10.59 -6.21
CA LYS A 149 3.43 11.67 -6.11
C LYS A 149 2.76 13.03 -5.89
N GLN A 150 1.65 13.30 -6.59
CA GLN A 150 0.90 14.57 -6.45
C GLN A 150 0.29 14.77 -5.06
N LEU A 151 0.09 13.68 -4.30
CA LEU A 151 -0.42 13.74 -2.93
C LEU A 151 0.70 13.93 -1.89
N LEU A 152 1.96 13.71 -2.26
CA LEU A 152 3.10 13.94 -1.36
C LEU A 152 3.42 15.42 -1.23
N LYS A 153 3.86 15.83 -0.07
CA LYS A 153 4.52 17.12 0.10
C LYS A 153 5.93 17.09 -0.48
N GLN A 154 6.53 18.24 -0.68
CA GLN A 154 7.95 18.36 -0.98
C GLN A 154 8.78 17.62 0.10
N ASN A 155 9.72 16.80 -0.30
CA ASN A 155 10.49 15.90 0.57
C ASN A 155 9.69 14.76 1.24
N GLY A 156 8.41 14.58 0.90
CA GLY A 156 7.64 13.43 1.34
C GLY A 156 8.18 12.11 0.77
N THR A 157 7.92 11.02 1.46
CA THR A 157 8.41 9.70 1.07
C THR A 157 7.27 8.78 0.64
N LEU A 158 7.40 8.17 -0.55
CA LEU A 158 6.59 7.03 -0.96
C LEU A 158 7.33 5.74 -0.62
N VAL A 159 6.68 4.86 0.12
CA VAL A 159 7.14 3.49 0.39
C VAL A 159 6.32 2.52 -0.45
N VAL A 160 6.97 1.81 -1.36
CA VAL A 160 6.35 0.77 -2.18
C VAL A 160 6.78 -0.60 -1.67
N ILE A 161 5.81 -1.43 -1.29
CA ILE A 161 6.02 -2.83 -0.93
C ILE A 161 5.33 -3.68 -2.02
N ILE A 162 6.11 -4.43 -2.80
CA ILE A 162 5.61 -5.12 -4.00
C ILE A 162 6.26 -6.50 -4.15
N THR A 163 5.53 -7.44 -4.74
CA THR A 163 6.02 -8.79 -4.98
C THR A 163 7.05 -8.82 -6.11
N LYS A 164 8.20 -9.44 -5.84
CA LYS A 164 9.26 -9.66 -6.83
C LYS A 164 8.84 -10.69 -7.87
N ARG A 165 9.27 -10.48 -9.12
CA ARG A 165 9.20 -11.49 -10.16
C ARG A 165 10.38 -12.46 -10.06
N ASN A 166 10.13 -13.67 -9.57
CA ASN A 166 11.05 -14.80 -9.62
C ASN A 166 10.28 -16.12 -9.89
N LEU A 167 10.97 -17.24 -9.99
CA LEU A 167 10.34 -18.53 -10.33
C LEU A 167 9.27 -18.95 -9.31
N LEU A 168 9.53 -18.76 -8.01
CA LEU A 168 8.61 -19.10 -6.94
C LEU A 168 7.37 -18.19 -6.95
N THR A 169 7.57 -16.87 -7.03
CA THR A 169 6.46 -15.92 -7.02
C THR A 169 5.61 -15.98 -8.29
N LYS A 170 6.20 -16.30 -9.45
CA LYS A 170 5.45 -16.57 -10.69
C LYS A 170 4.44 -17.71 -10.50
N TRP A 171 4.85 -18.77 -9.82
CA TRP A 171 3.99 -19.92 -9.60
C TRP A 171 2.86 -19.60 -8.62
N PHE A 172 3.15 -18.96 -7.47
CA PHE A 172 2.17 -18.64 -6.44
C PHE A 172 1.35 -17.39 -6.75
N ALA A 173 1.99 -16.24 -6.91
CA ALA A 173 1.28 -14.96 -7.03
C ALA A 173 0.78 -14.68 -8.45
N GLY A 174 1.57 -15.03 -9.49
CA GLY A 174 1.19 -14.79 -10.87
C GLY A 174 0.02 -15.67 -11.34
N ARG A 175 -0.01 -16.96 -10.94
CA ARG A 175 -1.05 -17.91 -11.40
C ARG A 175 -2.31 -17.88 -10.55
N TRP A 176 -2.18 -17.76 -9.22
CA TRP A 176 -3.32 -17.81 -8.30
C TRP A 176 -3.99 -16.45 -8.08
N TRP A 177 -3.21 -15.37 -8.06
CA TRP A 177 -3.69 -14.02 -7.73
C TRP A 177 -3.78 -13.11 -8.95
N LYS A 178 -3.38 -13.58 -10.15
CA LYS A 178 -3.32 -12.77 -11.37
C LYS A 178 -2.52 -11.45 -11.20
N ALA A 179 -1.57 -11.43 -10.25
CA ALA A 179 -0.79 -10.25 -9.93
C ALA A 179 0.30 -10.03 -10.99
N ASN A 180 0.51 -8.78 -11.37
CA ASN A 180 1.62 -8.36 -12.22
C ASN A 180 2.89 -8.27 -11.39
N LEU A 181 3.82 -9.20 -11.59
CA LEU A 181 5.07 -9.24 -10.84
C LEU A 181 6.13 -8.39 -11.54
N TYR A 182 6.97 -7.71 -10.71
CA TYR A 182 7.97 -6.77 -11.20
C TYR A 182 9.38 -7.20 -10.84
N THR A 183 10.32 -6.92 -11.74
CA THR A 183 11.76 -6.94 -11.46
C THR A 183 12.18 -5.58 -10.90
N LYS A 184 13.35 -5.54 -10.25
CA LYS A 184 13.92 -4.29 -9.73
C LYS A 184 14.09 -3.21 -10.81
N PRO A 185 14.65 -3.51 -12.03
CA PRO A 185 14.74 -2.50 -13.08
C PRO A 185 13.40 -1.98 -13.58
N GLU A 186 12.38 -2.85 -13.69
CA GLU A 186 11.05 -2.43 -14.17
C GLU A 186 10.39 -1.44 -13.22
N ILE A 187 10.34 -1.73 -11.92
CA ILE A 187 9.71 -0.82 -10.97
C ILE A 187 10.54 0.46 -10.77
N GLN A 188 11.87 0.36 -10.82
CA GLN A 188 12.75 1.52 -10.76
C GLN A 188 12.50 2.47 -11.93
N LYS A 189 12.36 1.93 -13.15
CA LYS A 189 12.02 2.71 -14.35
C LYS A 189 10.67 3.42 -14.19
N ASN A 190 9.62 2.72 -13.74
CA ASN A 190 8.31 3.33 -13.50
C ASN A 190 8.38 4.50 -12.49
N LEU A 191 9.14 4.34 -11.41
CA LEU A 191 9.33 5.39 -10.41
C LEU A 191 10.08 6.60 -10.99
N GLN A 192 11.14 6.37 -11.77
CA GLN A 192 11.89 7.44 -12.44
C GLN A 192 11.03 8.20 -13.44
N GLU A 193 10.26 7.46 -14.28
CA GLU A 193 9.34 8.05 -15.25
C GLU A 193 8.16 8.79 -14.60
N ALA A 194 7.75 8.40 -13.38
CA ALA A 194 6.80 9.14 -12.56
C ALA A 194 7.42 10.39 -11.89
N GLY A 195 8.74 10.56 -12.02
CA GLY A 195 9.47 11.75 -11.56
C GLY A 195 9.93 11.68 -10.09
N PHE A 196 10.09 10.47 -9.53
CA PHE A 196 10.82 10.27 -8.28
C PHE A 196 12.33 10.28 -8.55
N LYS A 197 13.11 10.94 -7.66
CA LYS A 197 14.56 11.14 -7.86
C LYS A 197 15.40 10.25 -6.95
N GLU A 198 15.10 10.20 -5.66
CA GLU A 198 15.83 9.38 -4.70
C GLU A 198 15.12 8.05 -4.54
N ILE A 199 15.59 7.00 -5.22
CA ILE A 199 15.00 5.67 -5.19
C ILE A 199 15.95 4.72 -4.48
N THR A 200 15.56 4.25 -3.30
CA THR A 200 16.36 3.35 -2.46
C THR A 200 15.65 2.04 -2.24
N PHE A 201 16.30 0.93 -2.60
CA PHE A 201 15.78 -0.42 -2.33
C PHE A 201 16.20 -0.87 -0.95
N LYS A 202 15.24 -1.16 -0.10
CA LYS A 202 15.45 -1.69 1.25
C LYS A 202 15.28 -3.21 1.30
N LYS A 203 15.97 -3.84 2.22
CA LYS A 203 15.76 -5.27 2.51
C LYS A 203 14.49 -5.40 3.35
N PHE A 204 13.57 -6.22 2.90
CA PHE A 204 12.46 -6.68 3.72
C PHE A 204 12.97 -7.69 4.76
N THR A 205 12.13 -8.22 5.61
CA THR A 205 12.52 -9.21 6.61
C THR A 205 13.19 -10.45 5.99
N ARG A 206 14.06 -11.11 6.75
CA ARG A 206 14.99 -12.13 6.24
C ARG A 206 14.31 -13.27 5.46
N GLY A 207 13.13 -13.72 5.91
CA GLY A 207 12.38 -14.81 5.24
C GLY A 207 11.68 -14.39 3.95
N TRP A 208 11.38 -13.09 3.79
CA TRP A 208 10.59 -12.56 2.69
C TRP A 208 11.34 -11.73 1.66
N SER A 209 12.60 -11.43 1.93
CA SER A 209 13.44 -10.59 1.04
C SER A 209 13.66 -11.19 -0.35
N SER A 210 13.46 -12.50 -0.52
CA SER A 210 13.45 -13.18 -1.82
C SER A 210 12.15 -12.96 -2.61
N ALA A 211 11.02 -12.79 -1.93
CA ALA A 211 9.69 -12.68 -2.53
C ALA A 211 9.19 -11.24 -2.64
N VAL A 212 9.68 -10.33 -1.80
CA VAL A 212 9.19 -8.96 -1.69
C VAL A 212 10.29 -7.94 -1.92
N MET A 213 9.96 -6.85 -2.59
CA MET A 213 10.78 -5.63 -2.68
C MET A 213 10.15 -4.53 -1.87
N THR A 214 10.97 -3.78 -1.16
CA THR A 214 10.59 -2.51 -0.55
C THR A 214 11.43 -1.39 -1.14
N ILE A 215 10.77 -0.32 -1.52
CA ILE A 215 11.40 0.80 -2.19
C ILE A 215 10.94 2.08 -1.50
N ASP A 216 11.90 2.89 -1.07
CA ASP A 216 11.65 4.28 -0.68
C ASP A 216 11.93 5.15 -1.88
N ALA A 217 10.99 6.03 -2.21
CA ALA A 217 11.12 6.99 -3.29
C ALA A 217 10.71 8.38 -2.81
N LYS A 218 11.53 9.41 -3.11
CA LYS A 218 11.26 10.79 -2.71
C LYS A 218 11.04 11.68 -3.91
N VAL A 219 10.22 12.71 -3.69
CA VAL A 219 10.07 13.84 -4.59
C VAL A 219 11.29 14.75 -4.38
N GLY A 220 12.06 14.98 -5.43
CA GLY A 220 13.16 15.93 -5.41
C GLY A 220 12.71 17.37 -5.57
#